data_9d20037f7d878faff81035240711745f
#
_entry.id   9d20037f7d878faff81035240711745f
#
_cell.length_a   1.000
_cell.length_b   1.000
_cell.length_c   1.000
_cell.angle_alpha   90.00
_cell.angle_beta   90.00
_cell.angle_gamma   90.00
#
_symmetry.space_group_name_H-M   'P 1'
#
loop_
_entity.id
_entity.type
_entity.pdbx_description
1 polymer ?
#
loop_
_entity_poly.entity_id
_entity_poly.type
_entity_poly.pdbx_seq_one_letter_code
_entity_poly.pdbx_strand_id
1 'polypeptide(L)'
;LDNTIKMGERMRDNLRALQDKHRVIGDVRGAGLFCGAELVADRQTKEPMDEKKVAAVVAECNAQGVIIGMTNRSLPGLNNTLCLSPALIATADDIDAITGAIDKALTKVFG
;
A
#
# COMPACT_ATOMS: atom_id res chain seq x y z
N LEU A 1 -14.30 0.20 -18.25
CA LEU A 1 -13.15 -0.70 -18.32
C LEU A 1 -11.84 0.05 -18.50
N ASP A 2 -11.78 0.98 -19.46
CA ASP A 2 -10.58 1.79 -19.66
C ASP A 2 -10.25 2.62 -18.42
N ASN A 3 -11.27 3.15 -17.74
CA ASN A 3 -11.08 3.92 -16.52
C ASN A 3 -10.49 3.05 -15.40
N THR A 4 -10.92 1.79 -15.32
CA THR A 4 -10.40 0.83 -14.33
C THR A 4 -8.90 0.62 -14.53
N ILE A 5 -8.47 0.43 -15.78
CA ILE A 5 -7.06 0.24 -16.11
C ILE A 5 -6.25 1.48 -15.76
N LYS A 6 -6.74 2.67 -16.14
CA LYS A 6 -6.06 3.94 -15.86
C LYS A 6 -5.92 4.20 -14.37
N MET A 7 -6.97 3.91 -13.59
CA MET A 7 -6.93 4.13 -12.14
C MET A 7 -5.97 3.16 -11.47
N GLY A 8 -5.93 1.91 -11.92
CA GLY A 8 -4.95 0.94 -11.42
C GLY A 8 -3.52 1.35 -11.72
N GLU A 9 -3.26 1.84 -12.92
CA GLU A 9 -1.93 2.35 -13.29
C GLU A 9 -1.54 3.55 -12.43
N ARG A 10 -2.46 4.49 -12.22
CA ARG A 10 -2.22 5.65 -11.37
C ARG A 10 -1.89 5.22 -9.93
N MET A 11 -2.63 4.25 -9.39
CA MET A 11 -2.37 3.72 -8.05
C MET A 11 -0.96 3.14 -7.97
N ARG A 12 -0.57 2.31 -8.93
CA ARG A 12 0.76 1.70 -8.94
C ARG A 12 1.85 2.75 -9.11
N ASP A 13 1.65 3.74 -9.98
CA ASP A 13 2.63 4.82 -10.16
C ASP A 13 2.79 5.64 -8.89
N ASN A 14 1.68 5.94 -8.20
CA ASN A 14 1.72 6.65 -6.93
C ASN A 14 2.45 5.82 -5.86
N LEU A 15 2.21 4.51 -5.81
CA LEU A 15 2.89 3.63 -4.85
C LEU A 15 4.38 3.52 -5.16
N ARG A 16 4.78 3.50 -6.43
CA ARG A 16 6.19 3.51 -6.81
C ARG A 16 6.88 4.81 -6.42
N ALA A 17 6.18 5.94 -6.52
CA ALA A 17 6.70 7.21 -6.02
C ALA A 17 6.91 7.16 -4.51
N LEU A 18 5.99 6.54 -3.77
CA LEU A 18 6.15 6.33 -2.34
C LEU A 18 7.29 5.37 -2.02
N GLN A 19 7.54 4.40 -2.89
CA GLN A 19 8.67 3.47 -2.75
C GLN A 19 10.00 4.20 -2.73
N ASP A 20 10.13 5.23 -3.55
CA ASP A 20 11.35 6.06 -3.56
C ASP A 20 11.49 6.88 -2.27
N LYS A 21 10.38 7.29 -1.68
CA LYS A 21 10.36 8.08 -0.45
C LYS A 21 10.49 7.22 0.81
N HIS A 22 9.87 6.04 0.81
CA HIS A 22 9.80 5.15 1.97
C HIS A 22 10.54 3.84 1.70
N ARG A 23 11.67 3.65 2.34
CA ARG A 23 12.49 2.47 2.15
C ARG A 23 11.82 1.18 2.63
N VAL A 24 10.80 1.30 3.47
CA VAL A 24 10.06 0.13 3.95
C VAL A 24 9.19 -0.51 2.86
N ILE A 25 8.92 0.20 1.75
CA ILE A 25 8.21 -0.41 0.63
C ILE A 25 9.23 -1.16 -0.22
N GLY A 26 9.17 -2.50 -0.16
CA GLY A 26 10.09 -3.36 -0.88
C GLY A 26 9.67 -3.64 -2.32
N ASP A 27 8.36 -3.75 -2.55
CA ASP A 27 7.83 -4.08 -3.87
C ASP A 27 6.43 -3.52 -4.05
N VAL A 28 6.10 -3.17 -5.28
CA VAL A 28 4.77 -2.69 -5.67
C VAL A 28 4.28 -3.58 -6.80
N ARG A 29 3.10 -4.19 -6.62
CA ARG A 29 2.51 -5.13 -7.58
C ARG A 29 1.07 -4.79 -7.84
N GLY A 30 0.54 -5.33 -8.93
CA GLY A 30 -0.89 -5.21 -9.19
C GLY A 30 -1.27 -5.54 -10.61
N ALA A 31 -2.57 -5.74 -10.78
CA ALA A 31 -3.21 -5.93 -12.07
C ALA A 31 -4.62 -5.32 -11.99
N GLY A 32 -4.99 -4.54 -13.01
CA GLY A 32 -6.25 -3.81 -12.99
C GLY A 32 -6.28 -2.84 -11.81
N LEU A 33 -7.33 -2.91 -10.99
CA LEU A 33 -7.46 -2.09 -9.78
C LEU A 33 -6.86 -2.74 -8.54
N PHE A 34 -6.40 -3.97 -8.64
CA PHE A 34 -5.81 -4.66 -7.50
C PHE A 34 -4.34 -4.30 -7.39
N CYS A 35 -3.94 -3.69 -6.28
CA CYS A 35 -2.57 -3.26 -6.03
C CYS A 35 -2.10 -3.74 -4.68
N GLY A 36 -0.82 -4.07 -4.58
CA GLY A 36 -0.19 -4.46 -3.34
C GLY A 36 1.14 -3.73 -3.14
N ALA A 37 1.41 -3.32 -1.91
CA ALA A 37 2.69 -2.75 -1.53
C ALA A 37 3.28 -3.62 -0.42
N GLU A 38 4.35 -4.34 -0.71
CA GLU A 38 5.03 -5.20 0.25
C GLU A 38 5.94 -4.36 1.14
N LEU A 39 5.76 -4.46 2.46
CA LEU A 39 6.60 -3.76 3.42
C LEU A 39 7.71 -4.69 3.90
N VAL A 40 8.93 -4.17 3.92
CA VAL A 40 10.13 -4.94 4.29
C VAL A 40 10.91 -4.22 5.37
N ALA A 41 11.55 -4.98 6.25
CA ALA A 41 12.47 -4.43 7.24
C ALA A 41 13.81 -4.07 6.60
N ASP A 42 14.21 -4.84 5.58
CA ASP A 42 15.45 -4.61 4.84
C ASP A 42 15.18 -4.85 3.35
N ARG A 43 15.43 -3.83 2.53
CA ARG A 43 15.16 -3.90 1.10
C ARG A 43 16.12 -4.84 0.37
N GLN A 44 17.34 -5.00 0.85
CA GLN A 44 18.32 -5.88 0.21
C GLN A 44 18.05 -7.36 0.48
N THR A 45 17.79 -7.71 1.73
CA THR A 45 17.49 -9.08 2.12
C THR A 45 16.04 -9.46 1.90
N LYS A 46 15.17 -8.45 1.73
CA LYS A 46 13.71 -8.61 1.59
C LYS A 46 13.07 -9.21 2.83
N GLU A 47 13.70 -9.01 4.00
CA GLU A 47 13.12 -9.44 5.26
C GLU A 47 11.78 -8.75 5.47
N PRO A 48 10.69 -9.51 5.71
CA PRO A 48 9.36 -8.92 5.90
C PRO A 48 9.30 -7.97 7.09
N MET A 49 8.52 -6.90 6.95
CA MET A 49 8.27 -5.99 8.07
C MET A 49 7.47 -6.69 9.15
N ASP A 50 7.73 -6.33 10.41
CA ASP A 50 6.98 -6.82 11.56
C ASP A 50 5.48 -6.58 11.35
N GLU A 51 4.70 -7.64 11.50
CA GLU A 51 3.25 -7.61 11.31
C GLU A 51 2.56 -6.54 12.15
N LYS A 52 3.04 -6.32 13.38
CA LYS A 52 2.45 -5.31 14.28
C LYS A 52 2.63 -3.89 13.72
N LYS A 53 3.77 -3.62 13.09
CA LYS A 53 4.02 -2.32 12.46
C LYS A 53 3.17 -2.14 11.20
N VAL A 54 2.99 -3.21 10.43
CA VAL A 54 2.10 -3.18 9.25
C VAL A 54 0.66 -2.92 9.70
N ALA A 55 0.22 -3.57 10.77
CA ALA A 55 -1.11 -3.34 11.33
C ALA A 55 -1.27 -1.90 11.81
N ALA A 56 -0.22 -1.29 12.35
CA ALA A 56 -0.25 0.11 12.75
C ALA A 56 -0.43 1.03 11.55
N VAL A 57 0.19 0.73 10.40
CA VAL A 57 -0.01 1.49 9.17
C VAL A 57 -1.47 1.39 8.71
N VAL A 58 -2.04 0.18 8.72
CA VAL A 58 -3.44 -0.04 8.35
C VAL A 58 -4.37 0.74 9.27
N ALA A 59 -4.13 0.69 10.58
CA ALA A 59 -4.94 1.42 11.56
C ALA A 59 -4.87 2.93 11.32
N GLU A 60 -3.70 3.44 11.01
CA GLU A 60 -3.52 4.87 10.74
C GLU A 60 -4.25 5.30 9.48
N CYS A 61 -4.23 4.48 8.42
CA CYS A 61 -5.00 4.74 7.20
C CYS A 61 -6.51 4.75 7.50
N ASN A 62 -6.98 3.79 8.29
CA ASN A 62 -8.39 3.72 8.68
C ASN A 62 -8.80 4.96 9.48
N ALA A 63 -7.92 5.46 10.35
CA ALA A 63 -8.17 6.68 11.11
C ALA A 63 -8.32 7.90 10.21
N GLN A 64 -7.71 7.88 9.04
CA GLN A 64 -7.83 8.94 8.04
C GLN A 64 -9.02 8.74 7.09
N GLY A 65 -9.84 7.70 7.33
CA GLY A 65 -11.00 7.39 6.50
C GLY A 65 -10.70 6.53 5.28
N VAL A 66 -9.49 5.99 5.18
CA VAL A 66 -9.07 5.13 4.07
C VAL A 66 -8.97 3.69 4.55
N ILE A 67 -9.83 2.82 4.03
CA ILE A 67 -9.85 1.41 4.41
C ILE A 67 -8.96 0.61 3.47
N ILE A 68 -7.91 0.01 4.03
CA ILE A 68 -7.02 -0.90 3.29
C ILE A 68 -6.89 -2.20 4.07
N GLY A 69 -6.49 -3.26 3.38
CA GLY A 69 -6.23 -4.54 4.00
C GLY A 69 -4.75 -4.87 4.06
N MET A 70 -4.42 -5.99 4.69
CA MET A 70 -3.08 -6.53 4.67
C MET A 70 -3.14 -8.05 4.50
N THR A 71 -2.10 -8.63 3.90
CA THR A 71 -2.02 -10.06 3.67
C THR A 71 -0.58 -10.54 3.73
N ASN A 72 -0.42 -11.83 4.03
CA ASN A 72 0.87 -12.49 4.06
C ASN A 72 1.10 -13.41 2.86
N ARG A 73 0.16 -13.49 1.96
CA ARG A 73 0.15 -14.36 0.79
C ARG A 73 0.08 -15.86 1.13
N SER A 74 0.88 -16.38 2.04
CA SER A 74 0.91 -17.83 2.27
C SER A 74 1.48 -18.25 3.63
N LEU A 75 2.13 -17.37 4.37
CA LEU A 75 2.78 -17.74 5.63
C LEU A 75 2.15 -17.01 6.82
N PRO A 76 1.56 -17.74 7.78
CA PRO A 76 1.02 -17.12 8.98
C PRO A 76 2.06 -16.29 9.73
N GLY A 77 1.64 -15.12 10.21
CA GLY A 77 2.52 -14.24 10.98
C GLY A 77 3.35 -13.28 10.11
N LEU A 78 3.25 -13.37 8.79
CA LEU A 78 4.00 -12.53 7.87
C LEU A 78 3.08 -11.60 7.05
N ASN A 79 2.10 -10.99 7.71
CA ASN A 79 1.17 -10.07 7.07
C ASN A 79 1.87 -8.74 6.78
N ASN A 80 2.65 -8.69 5.71
CA ASN A 80 3.47 -7.53 5.39
C ASN A 80 3.10 -6.83 4.08
N THR A 81 2.01 -7.22 3.45
CA THR A 81 1.57 -6.61 2.19
C THR A 81 0.30 -5.80 2.40
N LEU A 82 0.36 -4.51 2.07
CA LEU A 82 -0.81 -3.66 2.04
C LEU A 82 -1.61 -3.96 0.78
N CYS A 83 -2.88 -4.27 0.94
CA CYS A 83 -3.77 -4.60 -0.17
C CYS A 83 -4.73 -3.45 -0.46
N LEU A 84 -4.75 -3.01 -1.71
CA LEU A 84 -5.55 -1.88 -2.14
C LEU A 84 -6.45 -2.33 -3.29
N SER A 85 -7.75 -2.17 -3.10
CA SER A 85 -8.75 -2.54 -4.09
C SER A 85 -9.80 -1.43 -4.18
N PRO A 86 -9.46 -0.29 -4.83
CA PRO A 86 -10.39 0.82 -4.96
C PRO A 86 -11.65 0.39 -5.71
N ALA A 87 -12.76 1.06 -5.43
CA ALA A 87 -14.00 0.83 -6.15
C ALA A 87 -13.81 1.12 -7.65
N LEU A 88 -14.56 0.41 -8.50
CA LEU A 88 -14.49 0.57 -9.95
C LEU A 88 -14.79 1.99 -10.42
N ILE A 89 -15.49 2.77 -9.60
CA ILE A 89 -15.87 4.15 -9.91
C ILE A 89 -14.92 5.18 -9.28
N ALA A 90 -13.79 4.73 -8.74
CA ALA A 90 -12.83 5.65 -8.13
C ALA A 90 -12.32 6.66 -9.16
N THR A 91 -12.14 7.90 -8.71
CA THR A 91 -11.58 8.97 -9.54
C THR A 91 -10.06 9.09 -9.27
N ALA A 92 -9.38 9.88 -10.11
CA ALA A 92 -7.97 10.18 -9.89
C ALA A 92 -7.75 10.83 -8.51
N ASP A 93 -8.65 11.72 -8.10
CA ASP A 93 -8.55 12.36 -6.79
C ASP A 93 -8.71 11.35 -5.65
N ASP A 94 -9.59 10.37 -5.81
CA ASP A 94 -9.76 9.31 -4.82
C ASP A 94 -8.49 8.46 -4.69
N ILE A 95 -7.87 8.12 -5.82
CA ILE A 95 -6.61 7.37 -5.83
C ILE A 95 -5.52 8.17 -5.12
N ASP A 96 -5.39 9.44 -5.42
CA ASP A 96 -4.39 10.31 -4.81
C ASP A 96 -4.63 10.47 -3.30
N ALA A 97 -5.90 10.53 -2.88
CA ALA A 97 -6.24 10.59 -1.46
C ALA A 97 -5.84 9.31 -0.72
N ILE A 98 -6.06 8.15 -1.33
CA ILE A 98 -5.68 6.86 -0.76
C ILE A 98 -4.16 6.78 -0.59
N THR A 99 -3.40 7.08 -1.64
CA THR A 99 -1.93 7.01 -1.56
C THR A 99 -1.36 8.09 -0.67
N GLY A 100 -1.99 9.26 -0.59
CA GLY A 100 -1.62 10.31 0.35
C GLY A 100 -1.81 9.88 1.81
N ALA A 101 -2.88 9.13 2.09
CA ALA A 101 -3.11 8.59 3.44
C ALA A 101 -2.04 7.55 3.79
N ILE A 102 -1.65 6.71 2.83
CA ILE A 102 -0.58 5.73 3.03
C ILE A 102 0.75 6.44 3.31
N ASP A 103 1.07 7.49 2.55
CA ASP A 103 2.27 8.29 2.77
C ASP A 103 2.32 8.83 4.21
N LYS A 104 1.23 9.44 4.66
CA LYS A 104 1.14 9.96 6.02
C LYS A 104 1.26 8.85 7.07
N ALA A 105 0.61 7.71 6.83
CA ALA A 105 0.66 6.59 7.74
C ALA A 105 2.07 6.03 7.87
N LEU A 106 2.78 5.85 6.76
CA LEU A 106 4.16 5.36 6.76
C LEU A 106 5.08 6.34 7.49
N THR A 107 4.91 7.63 7.26
CA THR A 107 5.70 8.66 7.94
C THR A 107 5.45 8.61 9.44
N LYS A 108 4.20 8.45 9.86
CA LYS A 108 3.86 8.42 11.28
C LYS A 108 4.38 7.17 12.00
N VAL A 109 4.32 6.02 11.35
CA VAL A 109 4.73 4.74 11.95
C VAL A 109 6.25 4.56 11.92
N PHE A 110 6.89 4.91 10.83
CA PHE A 110 8.33 4.64 10.64
C PHE A 110 9.22 5.90 10.70
N GLY A 111 8.62 7.06 10.75
CA GLY A 111 9.37 8.31 10.74
C GLY A 111 9.79 8.67 9.34
#